data_7a67f337a6b06e37a72ec29c372f3557
#
_entry.id   7a67f337a6b06e37a72ec29c372f3557
#
_cell.length_a   1.000
_cell.length_b   1.000
_cell.length_c   1.000
_cell.angle_alpha   90.00
_cell.angle_beta   90.00
_cell.angle_gamma   90.00
#
_symmetry.space_group_name_H-M   'P 1'
#
loop_
_entity.id
_entity.type
_entity.pdbx_description
1 polymer ?
#
loop_
_entity_poly.entity_id
_entity_poly.type
_entity_poly.pdbx_seq_one_letter_code
_entity_poly.pdbx_strand_id
1 'polypeptide(L)'
;MCRWLGYFGNPVRLEELVYNSQHSLVEQSRNARLTSHLMNADGFGVGWYGTGDGPGRYRSVAPAWNDANLQELCAHIESPLFLAHVRATTGTPVQETNCHPFRYGRWLFVHNGFIADYDHLHRELLLAVDPALFPNIRGTTDSELMFHLALTFGLDSDPLGALERMAGFVEETGRRHDVDRPLQMTVGVSNGERLYAARYASDQEANSLYVSNDVQDVRELYPEETRFKHLGDEARAVVSEPLGELPGVWRELPPGSALIVQPGADEEVPFRPQPYATPASMSSRQTSP
;
A
#
# COMPACT_ATOMS: atom_id res chain seq x y z
N MET A 1 8.96 2.07 10.82
CA MET A 1 8.37 2.18 9.45
C MET A 1 7.61 0.91 9.15
N CYS A 2 6.42 1.02 8.58
CA CYS A 2 5.52 -0.09 8.24
C CYS A 2 6.10 -1.02 7.17
N ARG A 3 5.45 -2.19 6.98
CA ARG A 3 5.73 -3.11 5.86
C ARG A 3 4.42 -3.53 5.23
N TRP A 4 4.42 -3.70 3.93
CA TRP A 4 3.27 -4.21 3.22
C TRP A 4 3.66 -5.19 2.12
N LEU A 5 2.69 -5.99 1.74
CA LEU A 5 2.75 -7.00 0.71
C LEU A 5 1.47 -6.93 -0.14
N GLY A 6 1.61 -6.99 -1.46
CA GLY A 6 0.54 -7.23 -2.41
C GLY A 6 0.84 -8.47 -3.23
N TYR A 7 -0.16 -9.30 -3.45
CA TYR A 7 -0.11 -10.46 -4.33
C TYR A 7 -1.13 -10.33 -5.46
N PHE A 8 -0.75 -10.78 -6.62
CA PHE A 8 -1.60 -10.92 -7.81
C PHE A 8 -1.25 -12.23 -8.52
N GLY A 9 -2.25 -12.99 -8.98
CA GLY A 9 -2.03 -14.21 -9.77
C GLY A 9 -3.15 -15.23 -9.63
N ASN A 10 -2.83 -16.52 -9.80
CA ASN A 10 -3.76 -17.59 -9.46
C ASN A 10 -4.11 -17.56 -7.95
N PRO A 11 -5.30 -18.04 -7.54
CA PRO A 11 -5.62 -18.12 -6.12
C PRO A 11 -4.59 -18.92 -5.34
N VAL A 12 -4.05 -18.31 -4.28
CA VAL A 12 -3.17 -18.95 -3.29
C VAL A 12 -3.68 -18.67 -1.90
N ARG A 13 -3.34 -19.53 -0.94
CA ARG A 13 -3.63 -19.24 0.46
C ARG A 13 -2.79 -18.06 0.94
N LEU A 14 -3.41 -17.19 1.74
CA LEU A 14 -2.69 -16.03 2.25
C LEU A 14 -1.45 -16.42 3.06
N GLU A 15 -1.48 -17.58 3.74
CA GLU A 15 -0.36 -18.09 4.55
C GLU A 15 0.94 -18.26 3.75
N GLU A 16 0.86 -18.57 2.46
CA GLU A 16 2.05 -18.81 1.62
C GLU A 16 3.01 -17.62 1.62
N LEU A 17 2.48 -16.40 1.64
CA LEU A 17 3.30 -15.19 1.63
C LEU A 17 3.33 -14.48 2.99
N VAL A 18 2.24 -14.57 3.77
CA VAL A 18 2.15 -13.87 5.06
C VAL A 18 2.94 -14.59 6.15
N TYR A 19 3.02 -15.95 6.12
CA TYR A 19 3.65 -16.77 7.15
C TYR A 19 4.77 -17.68 6.64
N ASN A 20 4.55 -18.41 5.51
CA ASN A 20 5.38 -19.57 5.15
C ASN A 20 6.67 -19.19 4.41
N SER A 21 6.89 -17.95 4.05
CA SER A 21 8.14 -17.49 3.43
C SER A 21 9.23 -17.32 4.47
N GLN A 22 10.51 -17.50 4.07
CA GLN A 22 11.68 -17.42 4.96
C GLN A 22 11.77 -16.08 5.71
N HIS A 23 11.42 -14.97 5.05
CA HIS A 23 11.33 -13.63 5.60
C HIS A 23 9.92 -13.08 5.34
N SER A 24 8.92 -13.84 5.82
CA SER A 24 7.49 -13.54 5.63
C SER A 24 7.12 -12.19 6.24
N LEU A 25 5.94 -11.66 5.87
CA LEU A 25 5.47 -10.39 6.42
C LEU A 25 5.38 -10.43 7.96
N VAL A 26 4.97 -11.58 8.52
CA VAL A 26 4.92 -11.78 9.98
C VAL A 26 6.34 -11.80 10.57
N GLU A 27 7.32 -12.40 9.91
CA GLU A 27 8.71 -12.34 10.36
C GLU A 27 9.28 -10.92 10.25
N GLN A 28 9.00 -10.19 9.17
CA GLN A 28 9.36 -8.78 9.02
C GLN A 28 8.74 -7.91 10.13
N SER A 29 7.57 -8.28 10.65
CA SER A 29 6.96 -7.55 11.77
C SER A 29 7.75 -7.65 13.07
N ARG A 30 8.52 -8.73 13.26
CA ARG A 30 9.42 -8.94 14.39
C ARG A 30 10.81 -8.35 14.15
N ASN A 31 11.32 -8.51 12.93
CA ASN A 31 12.69 -8.19 12.57
C ASN A 31 12.80 -7.71 11.12
N ALA A 32 12.43 -6.48 10.88
CA ALA A 32 12.61 -5.82 9.58
C ALA A 32 14.12 -5.58 9.32
N ARG A 33 14.59 -5.80 8.10
CA ARG A 33 16.03 -5.78 7.74
C ARG A 33 16.47 -4.48 7.07
N LEU A 34 15.57 -3.84 6.31
CA LEU A 34 15.88 -2.66 5.51
C LEU A 34 15.43 -1.35 6.18
N THR A 35 15.52 -1.27 7.51
CA THR A 35 15.09 -0.11 8.29
C THR A 35 15.81 -0.01 9.63
N SER A 36 15.84 1.20 10.19
CA SER A 36 16.28 1.44 11.57
C SER A 36 15.27 1.00 12.65
N HIS A 37 13.99 0.81 12.28
CA HIS A 37 12.93 0.36 13.17
C HIS A 37 12.68 -1.14 12.93
N LEU A 38 13.25 -1.97 13.79
CA LEU A 38 13.24 -3.41 13.61
C LEU A 38 11.88 -4.06 13.87
N MET A 39 10.97 -3.44 14.63
CA MET A 39 9.74 -4.06 15.08
C MET A 39 8.49 -3.28 14.59
N ASN A 40 7.49 -4.02 14.09
CA ASN A 40 6.19 -3.50 13.64
C ASN A 40 5.08 -4.18 14.44
N ALA A 41 4.85 -3.67 15.68
CA ALA A 41 3.99 -4.29 16.68
C ALA A 41 2.67 -3.54 16.93
N ASP A 42 2.41 -2.44 16.21
CA ASP A 42 1.30 -1.51 16.47
C ASP A 42 0.06 -1.81 15.65
N GLY A 43 -0.13 -3.08 15.32
CA GLY A 43 -1.25 -3.62 14.57
C GLY A 43 -0.88 -4.10 13.17
N PHE A 44 -1.85 -4.74 12.55
CA PHE A 44 -1.74 -5.31 11.21
C PHE A 44 -3.10 -5.36 10.52
N GLY A 45 -3.11 -5.77 9.27
CA GLY A 45 -4.32 -6.23 8.60
C GLY A 45 -4.03 -6.88 7.26
N VAL A 46 -5.04 -7.63 6.82
CA VAL A 46 -5.09 -8.28 5.51
C VAL A 46 -6.41 -7.92 4.83
N GLY A 47 -6.38 -7.71 3.53
CA GLY A 47 -7.56 -7.50 2.71
C GLY A 47 -7.42 -8.33 1.43
N TRP A 48 -8.48 -9.03 1.05
CA TRP A 48 -8.45 -10.00 -0.04
C TRP A 48 -9.68 -9.89 -0.93
N TYR A 49 -9.54 -10.29 -2.17
CA TYR A 49 -10.65 -10.40 -3.12
C TYR A 49 -11.02 -11.87 -3.31
N GLY A 50 -12.32 -12.12 -3.38
CA GLY A 50 -12.90 -13.44 -3.53
C GLY A 50 -14.22 -13.36 -4.29
N THR A 51 -15.17 -14.26 -3.99
CA THR A 51 -16.47 -14.34 -4.68
C THR A 51 -17.50 -13.31 -4.20
N GLY A 52 -17.19 -12.48 -3.20
CA GLY A 52 -18.09 -11.43 -2.69
C GLY A 52 -18.09 -10.18 -3.57
N ASP A 53 -19.09 -9.31 -3.37
CA ASP A 53 -19.26 -8.05 -4.11
C ASP A 53 -18.16 -7.01 -3.82
N GLY A 54 -17.29 -7.25 -2.87
CA GLY A 54 -16.18 -6.38 -2.50
C GLY A 54 -15.12 -7.13 -1.71
N PRO A 55 -13.98 -6.48 -1.41
CA PRO A 55 -12.91 -7.14 -0.69
C PRO A 55 -13.29 -7.47 0.76
N GLY A 56 -12.90 -8.67 1.22
CA GLY A 56 -12.84 -9.01 2.63
C GLY A 56 -11.70 -8.26 3.31
N ARG A 57 -11.81 -8.06 4.64
CA ARG A 57 -10.75 -7.42 5.41
C ARG A 57 -10.77 -7.89 6.86
N TYR A 58 -9.60 -8.17 7.41
CA TYR A 58 -9.37 -8.39 8.83
C TYR A 58 -8.25 -7.47 9.32
N ARG A 59 -8.44 -6.82 10.47
CA ARG A 59 -7.46 -5.92 11.10
C ARG A 59 -7.46 -6.14 12.60
N SER A 60 -6.31 -5.92 13.23
CA SER A 60 -6.14 -5.99 14.68
C SER A 60 -5.05 -5.02 15.13
N VAL A 61 -5.14 -4.55 16.36
CA VAL A 61 -4.09 -3.76 17.01
C VAL A 61 -3.02 -4.64 17.66
N ALA A 62 -3.25 -5.93 17.75
CA ALA A 62 -2.25 -6.88 18.25
C ALA A 62 -1.05 -6.97 17.30
N PRO A 63 0.12 -7.40 17.77
CA PRO A 63 1.20 -7.80 16.89
C PRO A 63 0.81 -8.99 16.01
N ALA A 64 1.13 -8.94 14.72
CA ALA A 64 0.74 -9.97 13.74
C ALA A 64 1.20 -11.38 14.13
N TRP A 65 2.37 -11.52 14.74
CA TRP A 65 2.91 -12.81 15.18
C TRP A 65 2.19 -13.44 16.37
N ASN A 66 1.32 -12.71 17.04
CA ASN A 66 0.59 -13.17 18.25
C ASN A 66 -0.92 -13.24 18.03
N ASP A 67 -1.39 -13.23 16.79
CA ASP A 67 -2.81 -13.26 16.47
C ASP A 67 -3.17 -14.62 15.83
N ALA A 68 -3.80 -15.50 16.65
CA ALA A 68 -4.22 -16.84 16.21
C ALA A 68 -5.35 -16.75 15.15
N ASN A 69 -6.19 -15.73 15.19
CA ASN A 69 -7.25 -15.56 14.19
C ASN A 69 -6.67 -15.20 12.82
N LEU A 70 -5.61 -14.38 12.78
CA LEU A 70 -4.90 -14.12 11.52
C LEU A 70 -4.34 -15.42 10.95
N GLN A 71 -3.72 -16.25 11.77
CA GLN A 71 -3.15 -17.53 11.33
C GLN A 71 -4.21 -18.45 10.74
N GLU A 72 -5.34 -18.61 11.42
CA GLU A 72 -6.47 -19.41 10.93
C GLU A 72 -7.05 -18.85 9.64
N LEU A 73 -7.25 -17.54 9.55
CA LEU A 73 -7.75 -16.89 8.35
C LEU A 73 -6.79 -17.12 7.16
N CYS A 74 -5.48 -16.93 7.36
CA CYS A 74 -4.49 -17.08 6.31
C CYS A 74 -4.38 -18.53 5.81
N ALA A 75 -4.59 -19.52 6.69
CA ALA A 75 -4.58 -20.94 6.34
C ALA A 75 -5.80 -21.40 5.51
N HIS A 76 -6.92 -20.66 5.57
CA HIS A 76 -8.18 -21.07 4.95
C HIS A 76 -8.64 -20.16 3.81
N ILE A 77 -8.18 -18.92 3.74
CA ILE A 77 -8.56 -17.99 2.68
C ILE A 77 -7.60 -18.14 1.50
N GLU A 78 -8.18 -18.45 0.34
CA GLU A 78 -7.52 -18.39 -0.96
C GLU A 78 -7.95 -17.13 -1.71
N SER A 79 -7.00 -16.44 -2.33
CA SER A 79 -7.28 -15.21 -3.08
C SER A 79 -6.35 -15.05 -4.26
N PRO A 80 -6.87 -14.60 -5.43
CA PRO A 80 -6.05 -14.23 -6.57
C PRO A 80 -5.37 -12.87 -6.42
N LEU A 81 -5.88 -12.04 -5.49
CA LEU A 81 -5.34 -10.73 -5.21
C LEU A 81 -5.62 -10.34 -3.75
N PHE A 82 -4.56 -10.02 -3.01
CA PHE A 82 -4.68 -9.54 -1.64
C PHE A 82 -3.58 -8.54 -1.28
N LEU A 83 -3.86 -7.72 -0.29
CA LEU A 83 -2.93 -6.79 0.34
C LEU A 83 -2.81 -7.11 1.83
N ALA A 84 -1.60 -7.10 2.35
CA ALA A 84 -1.33 -7.28 3.78
C ALA A 84 -0.37 -6.20 4.28
N HIS A 85 -0.50 -5.83 5.55
CA HIS A 85 0.27 -4.74 6.13
C HIS A 85 0.56 -5.01 7.61
N VAL A 86 1.76 -4.67 8.07
CA VAL A 86 2.16 -4.64 9.47
C VAL A 86 2.60 -3.22 9.85
N ARG A 87 2.09 -2.73 10.97
CA ARG A 87 2.19 -1.33 11.36
C ARG A 87 3.27 -1.09 12.41
N ALA A 88 4.04 -0.02 12.20
CA ALA A 88 4.83 0.63 13.22
C ALA A 88 4.40 2.11 13.27
N THR A 89 3.86 2.57 14.39
CA THR A 89 3.42 3.95 14.54
C THR A 89 4.56 4.91 14.79
N THR A 90 4.42 6.13 14.30
CA THR A 90 5.35 7.26 14.54
C THR A 90 4.59 8.46 15.10
N GLY A 91 3.74 8.23 16.12
CA GLY A 91 3.03 9.31 16.80
C GLY A 91 1.50 9.26 16.72
N THR A 92 0.93 8.42 15.87
CA THR A 92 -0.54 8.25 15.80
C THR A 92 -1.01 7.16 16.79
N PRO A 93 -2.25 7.26 17.33
CA PRO A 93 -2.77 6.28 18.28
C PRO A 93 -2.78 4.85 17.73
N VAL A 94 -2.55 3.87 18.61
CA VAL A 94 -2.74 2.44 18.31
C VAL A 94 -4.23 2.15 18.40
N GLN A 95 -4.90 2.09 17.24
CA GLN A 95 -6.32 1.81 17.11
C GLN A 95 -6.58 1.08 15.80
N GLU A 96 -7.62 0.23 15.76
CA GLU A 96 -7.92 -0.59 14.59
C GLU A 96 -8.22 0.22 13.34
N THR A 97 -8.85 1.39 13.48
CA THR A 97 -9.15 2.30 12.38
C THR A 97 -7.90 2.84 11.69
N ASN A 98 -6.74 2.83 12.38
CA ASN A 98 -5.43 3.20 11.84
C ASN A 98 -4.68 2.03 11.18
N CYS A 99 -5.20 0.79 11.28
CA CYS A 99 -4.58 -0.37 10.64
C CYS A 99 -4.98 -0.49 9.18
N HIS A 100 -4.00 -0.68 8.30
CA HIS A 100 -4.23 -0.98 6.88
C HIS A 100 -4.68 -2.45 6.69
N PRO A 101 -5.25 -2.82 5.54
CA PRO A 101 -5.61 -1.96 4.41
C PRO A 101 -6.81 -1.06 4.74
N PHE A 102 -6.79 0.17 4.21
CA PHE A 102 -8.01 0.98 4.13
C PHE A 102 -8.90 0.45 3.01
N ARG A 103 -10.22 0.61 3.14
CA ARG A 103 -11.19 0.09 2.18
C ARG A 103 -12.30 1.11 1.92
N TYR A 104 -12.58 1.33 0.64
CA TYR A 104 -13.78 2.05 0.18
C TYR A 104 -14.32 1.39 -1.10
N GLY A 105 -15.58 1.00 -1.10
CA GLY A 105 -16.15 0.25 -2.20
C GLY A 105 -15.32 -1.01 -2.51
N ARG A 106 -14.87 -1.11 -3.75
CA ARG A 106 -14.01 -2.21 -4.23
C ARG A 106 -12.51 -1.98 -3.97
N TRP A 107 -12.12 -0.81 -3.50
CA TRP A 107 -10.72 -0.42 -3.34
C TRP A 107 -10.13 -0.84 -2.00
N LEU A 108 -8.92 -1.38 -2.05
CA LEU A 108 -8.02 -1.57 -0.91
C LEU A 108 -6.78 -0.69 -1.10
N PHE A 109 -6.29 -0.14 0.00
CA PHE A 109 -5.12 0.75 0.01
C PHE A 109 -4.18 0.43 1.17
N VAL A 110 -2.89 0.31 0.89
CA VAL A 110 -1.80 0.19 1.87
C VAL A 110 -0.74 1.25 1.60
N HIS A 111 -0.08 1.72 2.66
CA HIS A 111 0.95 2.74 2.59
C HIS A 111 2.06 2.47 3.60
N ASN A 112 3.30 2.69 3.19
CA ASN A 112 4.45 2.80 4.07
C ASN A 112 5.20 4.10 3.74
N GLY A 113 5.19 5.03 4.68
CA GLY A 113 5.74 6.37 4.55
C GLY A 113 5.09 7.34 5.52
N PHE A 114 5.14 8.61 5.19
CA PHE A 114 4.55 9.68 5.99
C PHE A 114 4.38 10.96 5.16
N ILE A 115 3.50 11.84 5.63
CA ILE A 115 3.46 13.26 5.28
C ILE A 115 4.21 14.02 6.37
N ALA A 116 5.28 14.73 6.00
CA ALA A 116 6.04 15.54 6.94
C ALA A 116 5.18 16.68 7.48
N ASP A 117 5.35 16.99 8.77
CA ASP A 117 4.57 18.02 9.48
C ASP A 117 3.05 17.90 9.27
N TYR A 118 2.56 16.64 9.29
CA TYR A 118 1.18 16.30 8.97
C TYR A 118 0.14 17.11 9.76
N ASP A 119 0.39 17.33 11.06
CA ASP A 119 -0.54 18.07 11.92
C ASP A 119 -0.76 19.51 11.41
N HIS A 120 0.28 20.13 10.87
CA HIS A 120 0.21 21.45 10.29
C HIS A 120 -0.54 21.47 8.95
N LEU A 121 -0.32 20.47 8.11
CA LEU A 121 -0.95 20.34 6.78
C LEU A 121 -2.36 19.73 6.84
N HIS A 122 -2.68 19.00 7.89
CA HIS A 122 -3.86 18.13 8.01
C HIS A 122 -5.17 18.83 7.64
N ARG A 123 -5.40 20.04 8.17
CA ARG A 123 -6.66 20.78 7.92
C ARG A 123 -6.87 21.06 6.45
N GLU A 124 -5.85 21.49 5.73
CA GLU A 124 -5.97 21.82 4.31
C GLU A 124 -6.16 20.58 3.45
N LEU A 125 -5.38 19.53 3.72
CA LEU A 125 -5.52 18.24 3.05
C LEU A 125 -6.92 17.64 3.27
N LEU A 126 -7.43 17.71 4.50
CA LEU A 126 -8.76 17.17 4.86
C LEU A 126 -9.89 17.94 4.15
N LEU A 127 -9.78 19.25 4.03
CA LEU A 127 -10.79 20.08 3.36
C LEU A 127 -10.85 19.86 1.83
N ALA A 128 -9.84 19.24 1.24
CA ALA A 128 -9.83 18.89 -0.17
C ALA A 128 -10.53 17.55 -0.46
N VAL A 129 -10.83 16.75 0.56
CA VAL A 129 -11.61 15.50 0.39
C VAL A 129 -13.05 15.84 0.01
N ASP A 130 -13.59 15.10 -0.97
CA ASP A 130 -14.99 15.22 -1.37
C ASP A 130 -15.91 15.06 -0.13
N PRO A 131 -16.84 15.99 0.11
CA PRO A 131 -17.75 15.92 1.26
C PRO A 131 -18.53 14.59 1.37
N ALA A 132 -18.82 13.91 0.26
CA ALA A 132 -19.47 12.61 0.26
C ALA A 132 -18.56 11.48 0.80
N LEU A 133 -17.24 11.62 0.69
CA LEU A 133 -16.25 10.66 1.19
C LEU A 133 -15.88 10.91 2.65
N PHE A 134 -16.00 12.15 3.12
CA PHE A 134 -15.60 12.58 4.47
C PHE A 134 -16.12 11.66 5.60
N PRO A 135 -17.40 11.21 5.62
CA PRO A 135 -17.92 10.34 6.69
C PRO A 135 -17.24 8.96 6.75
N ASN A 136 -16.45 8.60 5.74
CA ASN A 136 -15.76 7.30 5.67
C ASN A 136 -14.35 7.35 6.27
N ILE A 137 -13.80 8.51 6.55
CA ILE A 137 -12.55 8.68 7.29
C ILE A 137 -12.82 8.31 8.75
N ARG A 138 -12.18 7.24 9.23
CA ARG A 138 -12.43 6.65 10.55
C ARG A 138 -11.24 6.76 11.50
N GLY A 139 -10.04 6.80 10.95
CA GLY A 139 -8.80 6.89 11.68
C GLY A 139 -8.24 8.31 11.71
N THR A 140 -6.97 8.40 12.06
CA THR A 140 -6.26 9.69 12.24
C THR A 140 -4.94 9.72 11.48
N THR A 141 -4.71 8.74 10.57
CA THR A 141 -3.44 8.65 9.84
C THR A 141 -3.46 9.50 8.57
N ASP A 142 -2.30 10.01 8.21
CA ASP A 142 -2.01 10.58 6.90
C ASP A 142 -2.36 9.60 5.76
N SER A 143 -2.10 8.33 5.96
CA SER A 143 -2.34 7.25 5.00
C SER A 143 -3.82 7.12 4.63
N GLU A 144 -4.74 7.17 5.62
CA GLU A 144 -6.18 7.12 5.34
C GLU A 144 -6.63 8.38 4.60
N LEU A 145 -6.07 9.53 4.96
CA LEU A 145 -6.36 10.79 4.27
C LEU A 145 -5.84 10.76 2.83
N MET A 146 -4.62 10.26 2.58
CA MET A 146 -4.09 10.06 1.23
C MET A 146 -5.01 9.19 0.38
N PHE A 147 -5.53 8.10 0.94
CA PHE A 147 -6.50 7.25 0.24
C PHE A 147 -7.76 8.01 -0.16
N HIS A 148 -8.34 8.79 0.75
CA HIS A 148 -9.55 9.58 0.46
C HIS A 148 -9.29 10.74 -0.51
N LEU A 149 -8.08 11.31 -0.52
CA LEU A 149 -7.66 12.26 -1.55
C LEU A 149 -7.55 11.58 -2.93
N ALA A 150 -6.95 10.38 -3.00
CA ALA A 150 -6.88 9.63 -4.26
C ALA A 150 -8.28 9.28 -4.79
N LEU A 151 -9.21 8.87 -3.93
CA LEU A 151 -10.63 8.66 -4.29
C LEU A 151 -11.25 9.94 -4.83
N THR A 152 -11.05 11.06 -4.15
CA THR A 152 -11.54 12.40 -4.56
C THR A 152 -11.00 12.79 -5.93
N PHE A 153 -9.74 12.45 -6.20
CA PHE A 153 -9.04 12.83 -7.42
C PHE A 153 -9.20 11.83 -8.57
N GLY A 154 -10.16 10.90 -8.45
CA GLY A 154 -10.61 10.08 -9.55
C GLY A 154 -10.01 8.68 -9.61
N LEU A 155 -9.76 8.05 -8.46
CA LEU A 155 -9.20 6.69 -8.36
C LEU A 155 -9.99 5.66 -9.18
N ASP A 156 -11.32 5.82 -9.31
CA ASP A 156 -12.16 4.89 -10.06
C ASP A 156 -11.95 4.95 -11.58
N SER A 157 -11.57 6.10 -12.10
CA SER A 157 -11.45 6.33 -13.56
C SER A 157 -10.01 6.28 -14.06
N ASP A 158 -9.07 6.73 -13.24
CA ASP A 158 -7.64 6.84 -13.58
C ASP A 158 -6.80 6.61 -12.33
N PRO A 159 -6.58 5.33 -11.94
CA PRO A 159 -5.95 4.99 -10.66
C PRO A 159 -4.54 5.58 -10.49
N LEU A 160 -3.70 5.48 -11.50
CA LEU A 160 -2.33 6.00 -11.41
C LEU A 160 -2.32 7.53 -11.40
N GLY A 161 -3.06 8.18 -12.30
CA GLY A 161 -3.16 9.63 -12.32
C GLY A 161 -3.80 10.20 -11.04
N ALA A 162 -4.72 9.47 -10.39
CA ALA A 162 -5.27 9.87 -9.10
C ALA A 162 -4.22 9.83 -7.99
N LEU A 163 -3.34 8.83 -7.97
CA LEU A 163 -2.20 8.77 -7.04
C LEU A 163 -1.20 9.90 -7.34
N GLU A 164 -0.93 10.20 -8.60
CA GLU A 164 -0.05 11.32 -8.98
C GLU A 164 -0.63 12.68 -8.60
N ARG A 165 -1.96 12.88 -8.77
CA ARG A 165 -2.67 14.10 -8.33
C ARG A 165 -2.68 14.22 -6.82
N MET A 166 -2.89 13.12 -6.09
CA MET A 166 -2.82 13.08 -4.63
C MET A 166 -1.42 13.49 -4.15
N ALA A 167 -0.37 12.90 -4.71
CA ALA A 167 1.01 13.23 -4.38
C ALA A 167 1.31 14.70 -4.71
N GLY A 168 0.93 15.18 -5.89
CA GLY A 168 1.13 16.57 -6.31
C GLY A 168 0.38 17.58 -5.43
N PHE A 169 -0.80 17.21 -4.92
CA PHE A 169 -1.54 18.05 -3.99
C PHE A 169 -0.87 18.13 -2.61
N VAL A 170 -0.31 17.02 -2.11
CA VAL A 170 0.49 17.01 -0.87
C VAL A 170 1.76 17.86 -1.03
N GLU A 171 2.48 17.70 -2.15
CA GLU A 171 3.67 18.51 -2.47
C GLU A 171 3.35 20.00 -2.53
N GLU A 172 2.27 20.38 -3.22
CA GLU A 172 1.86 21.78 -3.36
C GLU A 172 1.43 22.36 -2.01
N THR A 173 0.71 21.58 -1.19
CA THR A 173 0.30 22.01 0.15
C THR A 173 1.52 22.19 1.05
N GLY A 174 2.47 21.25 1.05
CA GLY A 174 3.73 21.38 1.78
C GLY A 174 4.49 22.65 1.38
N ARG A 175 4.64 22.90 0.07
CA ARG A 175 5.33 24.10 -0.42
C ARG A 175 4.66 25.40 0.03
N ARG A 176 3.32 25.45 0.11
CA ARG A 176 2.59 26.64 0.60
C ARG A 176 2.76 26.89 2.10
N HIS A 177 3.10 25.88 2.84
CA HIS A 177 3.31 25.91 4.29
C HIS A 177 4.80 25.81 4.68
N ASP A 178 5.72 26.02 3.75
CA ASP A 178 7.16 25.98 3.99
C ASP A 178 7.66 24.63 4.57
N VAL A 179 6.97 23.52 4.25
CA VAL A 179 7.39 22.17 4.61
C VAL A 179 8.26 21.61 3.51
N ASP A 180 9.54 21.49 3.79
CA ASP A 180 10.48 20.82 2.89
C ASP A 180 10.22 19.32 2.86
N ARG A 181 10.26 18.72 1.65
CA ARG A 181 10.13 17.27 1.46
C ARG A 181 8.87 16.68 2.11
N PRO A 182 7.68 17.19 1.76
CA PRO A 182 6.46 16.87 2.47
C PRO A 182 6.01 15.41 2.36
N LEU A 183 6.48 14.64 1.36
CA LEU A 183 5.95 13.31 1.10
C LEU A 183 7.06 12.26 0.97
N GLN A 184 6.92 11.16 1.70
CA GLN A 184 7.62 9.90 1.46
C GLN A 184 6.60 8.78 1.43
N MET A 185 6.54 7.98 0.34
CA MET A 185 5.57 6.91 0.22
C MET A 185 6.04 5.71 -0.59
N THR A 186 5.64 4.53 -0.15
CA THR A 186 5.37 3.39 -1.01
C THR A 186 3.90 3.00 -0.82
N VAL A 187 3.16 2.94 -1.90
CA VAL A 187 1.71 2.71 -1.92
C VAL A 187 1.39 1.46 -2.70
N GLY A 188 0.47 0.65 -2.19
CA GLY A 188 -0.21 -0.40 -2.93
C GLY A 188 -1.71 -0.13 -2.91
N VAL A 189 -2.34 -0.08 -4.08
CA VAL A 189 -3.79 0.08 -4.20
C VAL A 189 -4.35 -0.90 -5.22
N SER A 190 -5.51 -1.48 -4.92
CA SER A 190 -6.13 -2.46 -5.80
C SER A 190 -7.64 -2.29 -5.85
N ASN A 191 -8.21 -2.67 -6.99
CA ASN A 191 -9.64 -2.74 -7.24
C ASN A 191 -10.16 -4.19 -7.41
N GLY A 192 -9.29 -5.18 -7.19
CA GLY A 192 -9.58 -6.61 -7.40
C GLY A 192 -9.26 -7.14 -8.79
N GLU A 193 -8.96 -6.28 -9.75
CA GLU A 193 -8.59 -6.65 -11.12
C GLU A 193 -7.11 -6.36 -11.40
N ARG A 194 -6.56 -5.33 -10.77
CA ARG A 194 -5.18 -4.87 -10.91
C ARG A 194 -4.62 -4.44 -9.57
N LEU A 195 -3.31 -4.53 -9.44
CA LEU A 195 -2.56 -3.94 -8.34
C LEU A 195 -1.70 -2.80 -8.88
N TYR A 196 -1.89 -1.61 -8.34
CA TYR A 196 -1.08 -0.42 -8.64
C TYR A 196 -0.13 -0.20 -7.47
N ALA A 197 1.16 -0.11 -7.74
CA ALA A 197 2.17 0.19 -6.76
C ALA A 197 2.94 1.44 -7.17
N ALA A 198 3.25 2.32 -6.22
CA ALA A 198 4.06 3.51 -6.47
C ALA A 198 5.12 3.66 -5.39
N ARG A 199 6.32 4.06 -5.81
CA ARG A 199 7.45 4.41 -4.95
C ARG A 199 7.88 5.84 -5.23
N TYR A 200 7.70 6.72 -4.24
CA TYR A 200 8.01 8.15 -4.40
C TYR A 200 8.45 8.79 -3.08
N ALA A 201 9.34 9.76 -3.17
CA ALA A 201 9.63 10.71 -2.11
C ALA A 201 10.02 12.07 -2.71
N SER A 202 9.70 13.16 -2.02
CA SER A 202 10.03 14.54 -2.41
C SER A 202 11.53 14.75 -2.60
N ASP A 203 12.37 14.01 -1.87
CA ASP A 203 13.84 14.07 -1.91
C ASP A 203 14.50 12.86 -2.60
N GLN A 204 13.70 11.99 -3.23
CA GLN A 204 14.13 10.75 -3.85
C GLN A 204 14.60 9.64 -2.86
N GLU A 205 14.60 9.90 -1.55
CA GLU A 205 14.95 8.91 -0.52
C GLU A 205 13.70 8.10 -0.09
N ALA A 206 13.04 7.46 -1.08
CA ALA A 206 11.86 6.65 -0.82
C ALA A 206 12.21 5.32 -0.15
N ASN A 207 11.33 4.85 0.75
CA ASN A 207 11.40 3.51 1.32
C ASN A 207 11.52 2.45 0.22
N SER A 208 12.14 1.31 0.55
CA SER A 208 12.30 0.21 -0.38
C SER A 208 10.97 -0.38 -0.85
N LEU A 209 10.92 -0.77 -2.10
CA LEU A 209 9.81 -1.50 -2.71
C LEU A 209 10.37 -2.47 -3.75
N TYR A 210 9.98 -3.73 -3.66
CA TYR A 210 10.44 -4.80 -4.53
C TYR A 210 9.26 -5.44 -5.24
N VAL A 211 9.53 -5.98 -6.42
CA VAL A 211 8.59 -6.84 -7.14
C VAL A 211 9.28 -8.17 -7.46
N SER A 212 8.53 -9.27 -7.40
CA SER A 212 9.04 -10.56 -7.86
C SER A 212 9.28 -10.54 -9.36
N ASN A 213 10.35 -11.19 -9.82
CA ASN A 213 10.57 -11.47 -11.23
C ASN A 213 9.55 -12.50 -11.74
N ASP A 214 9.54 -12.73 -13.04
CA ASP A 214 8.68 -13.71 -13.68
C ASP A 214 8.85 -15.09 -13.04
N VAL A 215 7.73 -15.77 -12.76
CA VAL A 215 7.75 -17.07 -12.07
C VAL A 215 8.41 -18.14 -12.94
N GLN A 216 8.32 -18.05 -14.28
CA GLN A 216 8.98 -19.01 -15.17
C GLN A 216 10.50 -18.86 -15.08
N ASP A 217 11.02 -17.63 -15.13
CA ASP A 217 12.44 -17.35 -14.94
C ASP A 217 12.94 -17.83 -13.57
N VAL A 218 12.14 -17.61 -12.51
CA VAL A 218 12.46 -18.06 -11.16
C VAL A 218 12.48 -19.60 -11.05
N ARG A 219 11.55 -20.30 -11.71
CA ARG A 219 11.53 -21.77 -11.75
C ARG A 219 12.73 -22.36 -12.51
N GLU A 220 13.16 -21.71 -13.58
CA GLU A 220 14.36 -22.10 -14.33
C GLU A 220 15.63 -21.96 -13.48
N LEU A 221 15.73 -20.87 -12.70
CA LEU A 221 16.83 -20.64 -11.77
C LEU A 221 16.83 -21.60 -10.58
N TYR A 222 15.64 -22.01 -10.10
CA TYR A 222 15.47 -22.81 -8.88
C TYR A 222 14.52 -23.99 -9.08
N PRO A 223 14.85 -24.98 -9.95
CA PRO A 223 13.96 -26.09 -10.30
C PRO A 223 13.62 -27.00 -9.10
N GLU A 224 14.47 -27.04 -8.08
CA GLU A 224 14.26 -27.85 -6.87
C GLU A 224 13.33 -27.19 -5.85
N GLU A 225 13.09 -25.88 -5.97
CA GLU A 225 12.26 -25.14 -5.04
C GLU A 225 10.77 -25.39 -5.28
N THR A 226 10.17 -26.25 -4.48
CA THR A 226 8.78 -26.69 -4.66
C THR A 226 7.76 -25.58 -4.44
N ARG A 227 8.09 -24.55 -3.63
CA ARG A 227 7.21 -23.40 -3.37
C ARG A 227 6.83 -22.62 -4.64
N PHE A 228 7.70 -22.55 -5.65
CA PHE A 228 7.40 -21.86 -6.91
C PHE A 228 6.56 -22.72 -7.87
N LYS A 229 6.47 -24.04 -7.65
CA LYS A 229 5.71 -24.94 -8.52
C LYS A 229 4.19 -24.74 -8.42
N HIS A 230 3.72 -24.21 -7.28
CA HIS A 230 2.30 -23.98 -7.02
C HIS A 230 1.81 -22.60 -7.45
N LEU A 231 2.73 -21.66 -7.71
CA LEU A 231 2.38 -20.34 -8.23
C LEU A 231 2.01 -20.45 -9.71
N GLY A 232 1.02 -19.71 -10.15
CA GLY A 232 0.70 -19.59 -11.59
C GLY A 232 1.74 -18.74 -12.33
N ASP A 233 1.76 -18.82 -13.64
CA ASP A 233 2.73 -18.09 -14.47
C ASP A 233 2.57 -16.56 -14.38
N GLU A 234 1.38 -16.09 -14.05
CA GLU A 234 1.09 -14.66 -13.85
C GLU A 234 1.26 -14.20 -12.39
N ALA A 235 1.80 -15.06 -11.49
CA ALA A 235 1.96 -14.68 -10.09
C ALA A 235 3.01 -13.57 -9.93
N ARG A 236 2.63 -12.52 -9.23
CA ARG A 236 3.49 -11.39 -8.86
C ARG A 236 3.29 -11.05 -7.38
N ALA A 237 4.38 -10.76 -6.71
CA ALA A 237 4.35 -10.21 -5.37
C ALA A 237 5.07 -8.86 -5.37
N VAL A 238 4.44 -7.85 -4.77
CA VAL A 238 5.03 -6.52 -4.53
C VAL A 238 5.18 -6.36 -3.03
N VAL A 239 6.38 -6.07 -2.55
CA VAL A 239 6.71 -6.14 -1.13
C VAL A 239 7.63 -5.02 -0.69
N SER A 240 7.49 -4.57 0.55
CA SER A 240 8.42 -3.60 1.15
C SER A 240 9.83 -4.17 1.32
N GLU A 241 9.96 -5.47 1.61
CA GLU A 241 11.22 -6.21 1.70
C GLU A 241 11.06 -7.60 1.07
N PRO A 242 12.08 -8.15 0.40
CA PRO A 242 12.05 -9.50 -0.16
C PRO A 242 11.63 -10.56 0.86
N LEU A 243 10.80 -11.52 0.43
CA LEU A 243 10.32 -12.62 1.28
C LEU A 243 11.35 -13.76 1.44
N GLY A 244 12.49 -13.63 0.80
CA GLY A 244 13.60 -14.59 0.85
C GLY A 244 14.83 -14.04 0.18
N GLU A 245 15.97 -14.77 0.32
CA GLU A 245 17.30 -14.30 -0.08
C GLU A 245 17.78 -14.90 -1.43
N LEU A 246 16.93 -15.64 -2.14
CA LEU A 246 17.32 -16.25 -3.41
C LEU A 246 17.61 -15.16 -4.47
N PRO A 247 18.84 -15.10 -5.01
CA PRO A 247 19.20 -14.12 -6.04
C PRO A 247 18.31 -14.27 -7.27
N GLY A 248 17.95 -13.15 -7.92
CA GLY A 248 17.15 -13.16 -9.14
C GLY A 248 15.66 -13.42 -8.93
N VAL A 249 15.18 -13.57 -7.69
CA VAL A 249 13.73 -13.65 -7.41
C VAL A 249 13.10 -12.28 -7.29
N TRP A 250 13.83 -11.29 -6.80
CA TRP A 250 13.34 -9.95 -6.50
C TRP A 250 14.13 -8.90 -7.27
N ARG A 251 13.43 -7.90 -7.77
CA ARG A 251 14.04 -6.66 -8.26
C ARG A 251 13.47 -5.47 -7.50
N GLU A 252 14.31 -4.50 -7.23
CA GLU A 252 13.89 -3.26 -6.58
C GLU A 252 13.24 -2.34 -7.59
N LEU A 253 12.09 -1.75 -7.22
CA LEU A 253 11.43 -0.73 -8.00
C LEU A 253 12.16 0.61 -7.79
N PRO A 254 12.58 1.33 -8.84
CA PRO A 254 13.30 2.60 -8.68
C PRO A 254 12.47 3.67 -7.95
N PRO A 255 13.09 4.60 -7.19
CA PRO A 255 12.40 5.78 -6.72
C PRO A 255 11.81 6.60 -7.89
N GLY A 256 10.63 7.19 -7.71
CA GLY A 256 9.95 7.93 -8.76
C GLY A 256 9.34 7.05 -9.85
N SER A 257 8.97 5.81 -9.52
CA SER A 257 8.31 4.90 -10.46
C SER A 257 7.01 4.33 -9.90
N ALA A 258 6.17 3.86 -10.81
CA ALA A 258 4.96 3.10 -10.52
C ALA A 258 4.95 1.82 -11.33
N LEU A 259 4.30 0.79 -10.78
CA LEU A 259 4.10 -0.52 -11.39
C LEU A 259 2.60 -0.83 -11.42
N ILE A 260 2.10 -1.24 -12.56
CA ILE A 260 0.74 -1.75 -12.75
C ILE A 260 0.87 -3.25 -12.98
N VAL A 261 0.45 -4.04 -11.99
CA VAL A 261 0.38 -5.50 -12.09
C VAL A 261 -1.00 -5.88 -12.58
N GLN A 262 -1.05 -6.61 -13.68
CA GLN A 262 -2.29 -6.97 -14.39
C GLN A 262 -2.12 -8.30 -15.12
N PRO A 263 -3.21 -8.91 -15.66
CA PRO A 263 -3.07 -10.07 -16.53
C PRO A 263 -2.16 -9.77 -17.72
N GLY A 264 -1.22 -10.68 -18.01
CA GLY A 264 -0.19 -10.50 -19.03
C GLY A 264 1.00 -9.69 -18.55
N ALA A 265 1.50 -8.76 -19.34
CA ALA A 265 2.69 -7.98 -19.03
C ALA A 265 2.39 -6.86 -18.02
N ASP A 266 3.25 -6.73 -17.02
CA ASP A 266 3.24 -5.61 -16.09
C ASP A 266 3.70 -4.33 -16.82
N GLU A 267 3.20 -3.18 -16.37
CA GLU A 267 3.62 -1.87 -16.86
C GLU A 267 4.40 -1.12 -15.78
N GLU A 268 5.67 -0.85 -16.02
CA GLU A 268 6.47 0.03 -15.18
C GLU A 268 6.61 1.40 -15.87
N VAL A 269 6.18 2.45 -15.17
CA VAL A 269 6.15 3.81 -15.70
C VAL A 269 6.72 4.80 -14.69
N PRO A 270 7.24 5.96 -15.14
CA PRO A 270 7.61 7.04 -14.22
C PRO A 270 6.41 7.51 -13.41
N PHE A 271 6.55 7.63 -12.09
CA PHE A 271 5.59 8.27 -11.21
C PHE A 271 5.89 9.77 -11.11
N ARG A 272 4.95 10.61 -11.54
CA ARG A 272 5.14 12.06 -11.63
C ARG A 272 4.01 12.78 -10.92
N PRO A 273 4.23 13.32 -9.70
CA PRO A 273 3.25 14.15 -9.03
C PRO A 273 2.71 15.24 -9.96
N GLN A 274 1.38 15.32 -10.07
CA GLN A 274 0.70 16.25 -10.96
C GLN A 274 -0.01 17.32 -10.15
N PRO A 275 0.00 18.60 -10.60
CA PRO A 275 -0.80 19.63 -9.97
C PRO A 275 -2.28 19.23 -9.98
N TYR A 276 -2.96 19.37 -8.85
CA TYR A 276 -4.41 19.26 -8.79
C TYR A 276 -5.02 20.65 -8.64
N ALA A 277 -5.71 21.11 -9.66
CA ALA A 277 -6.51 22.33 -9.56
C ALA A 277 -7.82 21.99 -8.86
N THR A 278 -8.01 22.49 -7.64
CA THR A 278 -9.31 22.39 -6.95
C THR A 278 -10.40 22.93 -7.88
N PRO A 279 -11.49 22.18 -8.14
CA PRO A 279 -12.59 22.70 -8.95
C PRO A 279 -13.09 24.03 -8.42
N ALA A 280 -13.33 25.00 -9.30
CA ALA A 280 -13.75 26.37 -8.93
C ALA A 280 -15.02 26.44 -8.05
N SER A 281 -15.83 25.37 -8.02
CA SER A 281 -17.00 25.23 -7.14
C SER A 281 -16.66 25.12 -5.64
N MET A 282 -15.44 24.74 -5.27
CA MET A 282 -14.98 24.73 -3.87
C MET A 282 -14.42 26.09 -3.43
N SER A 283 -13.86 26.87 -4.35
CA SER A 283 -13.29 28.22 -4.09
C SER A 283 -14.33 29.28 -3.78
N SER A 284 -15.58 29.16 -4.26
CA SER A 284 -16.60 30.20 -4.14
C SER A 284 -17.35 30.23 -2.80
N ARG A 285 -17.07 29.32 -1.87
CA ARG A 285 -17.71 29.31 -0.54
C ARG A 285 -16.90 30.03 0.55
N GLN A 286 -15.75 30.63 0.24
CA GLN A 286 -14.89 31.31 1.23
C GLN A 286 -15.02 32.83 1.27
N THR A 287 -15.91 33.47 0.48
CA THR A 287 -16.11 34.92 0.55
C THR A 287 -17.58 35.26 0.65
N SER A 288 -18.09 35.28 1.87
CA SER A 288 -19.16 36.20 2.27
C SER A 288 -18.98 36.51 3.75
N PRO A 289 -19.01 37.80 4.11
CA PRO A 289 -18.69 38.32 5.43
C PRO A 289 -19.73 37.94 6.49
#